data_5bfdedd4b9090e939da6cf47b9a8e319
#
_entry.id   5bfdedd4b9090e939da6cf47b9a8e319
#
_cell.length_a   1.000
_cell.length_b   1.000
_cell.length_c   1.000
_cell.angle_alpha   90.00
_cell.angle_beta   90.00
_cell.angle_gamma   90.00
#
_symmetry.space_group_name_H-M   'P 1'
#
loop_
_entity.id
_entity.type
_entity.pdbx_description
1 polymer ?
#
loop_
_entity_poly.entity_id
_entity_poly.type
_entity_poly.pdbx_seq_one_letter_code
_entity_poly.pdbx_strand_id
1 'polypeptide(L)'
;RFDDVPEGEDRNPRVFTAGDACHTHSPKAGQGMNVSMQDTFNLGWKLVHVLQGRANPSLLRSYSKERLTEAKRLVETDHKWSRVMSAPTTQAERDGAEEPRIIRQFKDNLEFTGGTAVKYDTSYLFAASAHQALAKGEEIGRRFHSAPVVRVSDAKQMQLGHVAEADARWR
;
A
#
# COMPACT_ATOMS: atom_id res chain seq x y z
N ARG A 1 -12.97 6.63 8.95
CA ARG A 1 -12.30 6.69 10.24
C ARG A 1 -11.88 5.28 10.63
N PHE A 2 -10.68 5.08 11.17
CA PHE A 2 -10.11 3.76 11.44
C PHE A 2 -10.17 3.37 12.93
N ASP A 3 -10.37 4.34 13.82
CA ASP A 3 -10.47 4.10 15.26
C ASP A 3 -11.40 5.11 15.96
N ASP A 4 -11.56 4.93 17.26
CA ASP A 4 -12.45 5.74 18.13
C ASP A 4 -11.78 6.99 18.74
N VAL A 5 -10.52 7.29 18.38
CA VAL A 5 -9.78 8.43 18.94
C VAL A 5 -9.99 9.68 18.08
N PRO A 6 -10.61 10.75 18.59
CA PRO A 6 -10.71 12.02 17.89
C PRO A 6 -9.33 12.59 17.53
N GLU A 7 -9.29 13.36 16.45
CA GLU A 7 -8.07 14.06 16.08
C GLU A 7 -7.65 15.04 17.18
N GLY A 8 -6.40 14.99 17.57
CA GLY A 8 -5.85 15.82 18.66
C GLY A 8 -5.91 15.22 20.06
N GLU A 9 -6.64 14.12 20.26
CA GLU A 9 -6.62 13.40 21.55
C GLU A 9 -5.40 12.47 21.67
N ASP A 10 -4.80 12.46 22.86
CA ASP A 10 -3.65 11.62 23.20
C ASP A 10 -4.07 10.42 24.07
N ARG A 11 -4.89 9.52 23.51
CA ARG A 11 -5.26 8.25 24.15
C ARG A 11 -5.05 7.07 23.19
N ASN A 12 -4.97 5.88 23.76
CA ASN A 12 -4.87 4.68 22.94
C ASN A 12 -6.28 4.28 22.43
N PRO A 13 -6.41 3.91 21.15
CA PRO A 13 -7.68 3.45 20.58
C PRO A 13 -8.10 2.10 21.21
N ARG A 14 -9.39 1.91 21.33
CA ARG A 14 -10.01 0.68 21.88
C ARG A 14 -11.03 0.07 20.93
N VAL A 15 -11.54 0.84 19.99
CA VAL A 15 -12.46 0.40 18.93
C VAL A 15 -11.79 0.67 17.59
N PHE A 16 -11.84 -0.30 16.70
CA PHE A 16 -11.22 -0.24 15.39
C PHE A 16 -12.24 -0.60 14.31
N THR A 17 -12.08 0.03 13.16
CA THR A 17 -12.81 -0.34 11.94
C THR A 17 -11.81 -0.65 10.84
N ALA A 18 -12.19 -1.53 9.90
CA ALA A 18 -11.35 -1.95 8.79
C ALA A 18 -12.19 -2.17 7.53
N GLY A 19 -11.57 -2.05 6.36
CA GLY A 19 -12.20 -2.30 5.08
C GLY A 19 -13.34 -1.32 4.77
N ASP A 20 -14.40 -1.82 4.19
CA ASP A 20 -15.53 -1.02 3.70
C ASP A 20 -16.24 -0.20 4.80
N ALA A 21 -16.07 -0.57 6.06
CA ALA A 21 -16.52 0.24 7.20
C ALA A 21 -15.77 1.58 7.33
N CYS A 22 -14.57 1.69 6.75
CA CYS A 22 -13.73 2.88 6.79
C CYS A 22 -13.75 3.67 5.50
N HIS A 23 -13.77 2.97 4.36
CA HIS A 23 -13.62 3.53 3.02
C HIS A 23 -14.54 2.83 2.02
N THR A 24 -15.58 3.53 1.62
CA THR A 24 -16.48 3.07 0.56
C THR A 24 -15.93 3.50 -0.80
N HIS A 25 -15.93 2.59 -1.75
CA HIS A 25 -15.45 2.79 -3.11
C HIS A 25 -16.26 1.94 -4.09
N SER A 26 -16.15 2.22 -5.39
CA SER A 26 -16.80 1.41 -6.41
C SER A 26 -15.99 0.14 -6.73
N PRO A 27 -16.58 -0.90 -7.32
CA PRO A 27 -15.83 -2.10 -7.70
C PRO A 27 -14.96 -1.91 -8.95
N LYS A 28 -15.00 -0.76 -9.59
CA LYS A 28 -14.40 -0.52 -10.91
C LYS A 28 -12.90 -0.71 -10.98
N ALA A 29 -12.18 -0.32 -9.94
CA ALA A 29 -10.72 -0.51 -9.85
C ALA A 29 -10.31 -1.90 -9.32
N GLY A 30 -11.23 -2.71 -8.79
CA GLY A 30 -10.98 -4.06 -8.27
C GLY A 30 -10.05 -4.11 -7.07
N GLN A 31 -9.76 -3.00 -6.38
CA GLN A 31 -8.75 -2.91 -5.33
C GLN A 31 -9.30 -2.95 -3.90
N GLY A 32 -10.61 -2.86 -3.73
CA GLY A 32 -11.23 -2.77 -2.41
C GLY A 32 -10.88 -3.92 -1.49
N MET A 33 -11.04 -5.15 -1.97
CA MET A 33 -10.70 -6.34 -1.19
C MET A 33 -9.22 -6.34 -0.77
N ASN A 34 -8.31 -5.98 -1.68
CA ASN A 34 -6.88 -5.94 -1.40
C ASN A 34 -6.55 -4.94 -0.29
N VAL A 35 -7.11 -3.73 -0.35
CA VAL A 35 -6.90 -2.70 0.67
C VAL A 35 -7.53 -3.11 2.00
N SER A 36 -8.72 -3.71 1.99
CA SER A 36 -9.38 -4.23 3.19
C SER A 36 -8.57 -5.34 3.88
N MET A 37 -7.97 -6.25 3.10
CA MET A 37 -7.06 -7.28 3.63
C MET A 37 -5.79 -6.66 4.22
N GLN A 38 -5.24 -5.61 3.59
CA GLN A 38 -4.09 -4.88 4.13
C GLN A 38 -4.42 -4.17 5.44
N ASP A 39 -5.63 -3.61 5.60
CA ASP A 39 -6.08 -3.03 6.86
C ASP A 39 -6.09 -4.07 7.97
N THR A 40 -6.71 -5.20 7.71
CA THR A 40 -6.83 -6.31 8.67
C THR A 40 -5.45 -6.87 9.04
N PHE A 41 -4.55 -7.02 8.07
CA PHE A 41 -3.19 -7.46 8.32
C PHE A 41 -2.41 -6.44 9.18
N ASN A 42 -2.51 -5.14 8.83
CA ASN A 42 -1.83 -4.06 9.55
C ASN A 42 -2.30 -3.97 11.01
N LEU A 43 -3.61 -4.10 11.27
CA LEU A 43 -4.17 -4.09 12.60
C LEU A 43 -3.85 -5.39 13.38
N GLY A 44 -3.96 -6.54 12.73
CA GLY A 44 -3.90 -7.86 13.35
C GLY A 44 -2.59 -8.11 14.09
N TRP A 45 -1.44 -7.90 13.45
CA TRP A 45 -0.16 -8.12 14.11
C TRP A 45 0.09 -7.12 15.26
N LYS A 46 -0.37 -5.88 15.15
CA LYS A 46 -0.27 -4.88 16.22
C LYS A 46 -1.09 -5.28 17.45
N LEU A 47 -2.32 -5.76 17.22
CA LEU A 47 -3.16 -6.29 18.28
C LEU A 47 -2.52 -7.49 18.98
N VAL A 48 -1.99 -8.44 18.22
CA VAL A 48 -1.29 -9.60 18.77
C VAL A 48 -0.13 -9.17 19.68
N HIS A 49 0.72 -8.26 19.22
CA HIS A 49 1.86 -7.80 20.00
C HIS A 49 1.45 -7.09 21.30
N VAL A 50 0.41 -6.26 21.24
CA VAL A 50 -0.10 -5.55 22.43
C VAL A 50 -0.77 -6.50 23.41
N LEU A 51 -1.66 -7.40 22.92
CA LEU A 51 -2.37 -8.35 23.77
C LEU A 51 -1.45 -9.38 24.44
N GLN A 52 -0.34 -9.71 23.79
CA GLN A 52 0.68 -10.60 24.36
C GLN A 52 1.70 -9.86 25.24
N GLY A 53 1.51 -8.57 25.50
CA GLY A 53 2.42 -7.76 26.31
C GLY A 53 3.80 -7.52 25.67
N ARG A 54 3.96 -7.78 24.37
CA ARG A 54 5.22 -7.58 23.63
C ARG A 54 5.44 -6.15 23.17
N ALA A 55 4.37 -5.35 23.12
CA ALA A 55 4.42 -3.94 22.70
C ALA A 55 3.53 -3.08 23.58
N ASN A 56 3.88 -1.81 23.70
CA ASN A 56 3.05 -0.82 24.38
C ASN A 56 1.76 -0.56 23.59
N PRO A 57 0.60 -0.37 24.25
CA PRO A 57 -0.67 -0.03 23.60
C PRO A 57 -0.63 1.18 22.65
N SER A 58 0.32 2.09 22.81
CA SER A 58 0.55 3.21 21.89
C SER A 58 0.86 2.76 20.45
N LEU A 59 1.34 1.52 20.25
CA LEU A 59 1.54 0.94 18.93
C LEU A 59 0.26 0.98 18.08
N LEU A 60 -0.90 0.80 18.71
CA LEU A 60 -2.19 0.79 18.01
C LEU A 60 -2.57 2.13 17.36
N ARG A 61 -1.99 3.24 17.85
CA ARG A 61 -2.19 4.57 17.25
C ARG A 61 -1.63 4.68 15.83
N SER A 62 -0.63 3.85 15.49
CA SER A 62 -0.04 3.84 14.15
C SER A 62 -1.00 3.28 13.08
N TYR A 63 -2.00 2.49 13.47
CA TYR A 63 -2.94 1.89 12.54
C TYR A 63 -3.69 2.95 11.71
N SER A 64 -4.36 3.88 12.37
CA SER A 64 -5.09 4.95 11.67
C SER A 64 -4.20 5.81 10.81
N LYS A 65 -3.01 6.20 11.30
CA LYS A 65 -2.07 7.03 10.54
C LYS A 65 -1.61 6.34 9.27
N GLU A 66 -1.26 5.08 9.35
CA GLU A 66 -0.75 4.31 8.21
C GLU A 66 -1.86 4.01 7.19
N ARG A 67 -3.05 3.63 7.66
CA ARG A 67 -4.11 3.18 6.76
C ARG A 67 -4.95 4.30 6.15
N LEU A 68 -5.04 5.46 6.83
CA LEU A 68 -5.79 6.60 6.30
C LEU A 68 -5.24 7.11 4.97
N THR A 69 -3.92 7.15 4.82
CA THR A 69 -3.26 7.58 3.57
C THR A 69 -3.61 6.63 2.43
N GLU A 70 -3.56 5.32 2.67
CA GLU A 70 -3.89 4.31 1.66
C GLU A 70 -5.39 4.30 1.30
N ALA A 71 -6.27 4.52 2.28
CA ALA A 71 -7.70 4.65 2.03
C ALA A 71 -8.05 5.88 1.19
N LYS A 72 -7.43 7.02 1.45
CA LYS A 72 -7.58 8.22 0.61
C LYS A 72 -7.13 7.95 -0.82
N ARG A 73 -5.98 7.30 -0.98
CA ARG A 73 -5.45 6.92 -2.28
C ARG A 73 -6.37 5.97 -3.03
N LEU A 74 -6.98 5.00 -2.34
CA LEU A 74 -7.98 4.10 -2.92
C LEU A 74 -9.17 4.89 -3.48
N VAL A 75 -9.75 5.79 -2.68
CA VAL A 75 -10.90 6.60 -3.09
C VAL A 75 -10.55 7.52 -4.27
N GLU A 76 -9.40 8.17 -4.25
CA GLU A 76 -8.93 9.01 -5.35
C GLU A 76 -8.72 8.19 -6.65
N THR A 77 -8.14 7.01 -6.53
CA THR A 77 -7.93 6.10 -7.66
C THR A 77 -9.27 5.63 -8.21
N ASP A 78 -10.22 5.27 -7.35
CA ASP A 78 -11.56 4.88 -7.76
C ASP A 78 -12.30 6.01 -8.49
N HIS A 79 -12.19 7.24 -8.02
CA HIS A 79 -12.75 8.39 -8.72
C HIS A 79 -12.15 8.58 -10.12
N LYS A 80 -10.83 8.41 -10.28
CA LYS A 80 -10.16 8.48 -11.59
C LYS A 80 -10.67 7.37 -12.51
N TRP A 81 -10.72 6.14 -12.03
CA TRP A 81 -11.26 5.00 -12.78
C TRP A 81 -12.72 5.23 -13.20
N SER A 82 -13.54 5.70 -12.28
CA SER A 82 -14.95 5.98 -12.57
C SER A 82 -15.13 7.00 -13.68
N ARG A 83 -14.31 8.05 -13.69
CA ARG A 83 -14.32 9.07 -14.77
C ARG A 83 -13.88 8.48 -16.11
N VAL A 84 -12.80 7.71 -16.14
CA VAL A 84 -12.28 7.10 -17.36
C VAL A 84 -13.29 6.11 -17.96
N MET A 85 -13.88 5.26 -17.12
CA MET A 85 -14.84 4.25 -17.58
C MET A 85 -16.19 4.84 -17.98
N SER A 86 -16.58 5.99 -17.45
CA SER A 86 -17.85 6.64 -17.80
C SER A 86 -17.72 7.60 -18.97
N ALA A 87 -16.50 7.95 -19.39
CA ALA A 87 -16.28 8.86 -20.51
C ALA A 87 -16.47 8.14 -21.87
N PRO A 88 -17.14 8.75 -22.84
CA PRO A 88 -17.29 8.15 -24.17
C PRO A 88 -15.93 8.01 -24.86
N THR A 89 -15.74 6.93 -25.60
CA THR A 89 -14.53 6.68 -26.42
C THR A 89 -14.42 7.76 -27.49
N THR A 90 -13.25 8.39 -27.62
CA THR A 90 -13.00 9.42 -28.65
C THR A 90 -12.85 8.77 -30.05
N GLN A 91 -12.96 9.58 -31.09
CA GLN A 91 -12.73 9.08 -32.44
C GLN A 91 -11.26 8.67 -32.63
N ALA A 92 -10.31 9.43 -32.10
CA ALA A 92 -8.88 9.10 -32.17
C ALA A 92 -8.53 7.76 -31.49
N GLU A 93 -9.19 7.45 -30.36
CA GLU A 93 -9.05 6.14 -29.71
C GLU A 93 -9.63 5.00 -30.57
N ARG A 94 -10.76 5.24 -31.28
CA ARG A 94 -11.37 4.23 -32.18
C ARG A 94 -10.51 3.98 -33.39
N ASP A 95 -9.92 5.02 -33.96
CA ASP A 95 -9.07 4.95 -35.16
C ASP A 95 -7.65 4.45 -34.85
N GLY A 96 -7.34 4.20 -33.56
CA GLY A 96 -6.02 3.75 -33.10
C GLY A 96 -4.95 4.85 -33.16
N ALA A 97 -5.34 6.12 -33.34
CA ALA A 97 -4.43 7.26 -33.34
C ALA A 97 -3.94 7.65 -31.93
N GLU A 98 -4.72 7.26 -30.90
CA GLU A 98 -4.35 7.44 -29.50
C GLU A 98 -4.52 6.13 -28.72
N GLU A 99 -3.65 5.94 -27.74
CA GLU A 99 -3.80 4.82 -26.79
C GLU A 99 -5.09 4.99 -25.98
N PRO A 100 -5.92 3.92 -25.87
CA PRO A 100 -7.14 3.97 -25.08
C PRO A 100 -6.88 4.45 -23.64
N ARG A 101 -7.68 5.39 -23.15
CA ARG A 101 -7.56 5.98 -21.81
C ARG A 101 -7.57 4.93 -20.70
N ILE A 102 -8.32 3.85 -20.89
CA ILE A 102 -8.35 2.73 -19.93
C ILE A 102 -6.98 2.07 -19.80
N ILE A 103 -6.28 1.84 -20.93
CA ILE A 103 -4.94 1.22 -20.92
C ILE A 103 -3.94 2.16 -20.27
N ARG A 104 -3.97 3.45 -20.59
CA ARG A 104 -3.14 4.47 -19.97
C ARG A 104 -3.36 4.52 -18.47
N GLN A 105 -4.63 4.59 -18.02
CA GLN A 105 -4.98 4.59 -16.62
C GLN A 105 -4.52 3.32 -15.89
N PHE A 106 -4.58 2.16 -16.55
CA PHE A 106 -4.08 0.92 -16.00
C PHE A 106 -2.56 0.96 -15.80
N LYS A 107 -1.82 1.41 -16.80
CA LYS A 107 -0.35 1.57 -16.73
C LYS A 107 0.05 2.52 -15.59
N ASP A 108 -0.63 3.66 -15.48
CA ASP A 108 -0.36 4.68 -14.45
C ASP A 108 -0.62 4.16 -13.02
N ASN A 109 -1.45 3.13 -12.87
CA ASN A 109 -1.80 2.55 -11.57
C ASN A 109 -1.17 1.18 -11.30
N LEU A 110 -0.26 0.69 -12.14
CA LEU A 110 0.34 -0.65 -12.00
C LEU A 110 0.97 -0.86 -10.61
N GLU A 111 1.71 0.10 -10.09
CA GLU A 111 2.33 -0.01 -8.78
C GLU A 111 1.30 -0.10 -7.64
N PHE A 112 0.22 0.69 -7.74
CA PHE A 112 -0.86 0.65 -6.76
C PHE A 112 -1.62 -0.67 -6.82
N THR A 113 -2.00 -1.12 -8.02
CA THR A 113 -2.70 -2.40 -8.22
C THR A 113 -1.85 -3.59 -7.85
N GLY A 114 -0.54 -3.51 -8.07
CA GLY A 114 0.44 -4.54 -7.68
C GLY A 114 0.79 -4.53 -6.19
N GLY A 115 0.29 -3.57 -5.41
CA GLY A 115 0.58 -3.44 -3.98
C GLY A 115 2.02 -3.05 -3.66
N THR A 116 2.76 -2.52 -4.64
CA THR A 116 4.16 -2.11 -4.48
C THR A 116 4.33 -0.63 -4.17
N ALA A 117 3.26 0.16 -4.33
CA ALA A 117 3.29 1.61 -4.12
C ALA A 117 3.08 2.04 -2.66
N VAL A 118 2.82 1.10 -1.74
CA VAL A 118 2.57 1.43 -0.34
C VAL A 118 3.84 1.98 0.29
N LYS A 119 3.71 3.18 0.86
CA LYS A 119 4.74 3.82 1.67
C LYS A 119 4.07 4.57 2.80
N TYR A 120 4.47 4.26 4.01
CA TYR A 120 3.93 4.93 5.19
C TYR A 120 4.76 6.16 5.55
N ASP A 121 4.06 7.22 5.94
CA ASP A 121 4.68 8.42 6.46
C ASP A 121 5.34 8.18 7.82
N THR A 122 6.13 9.16 8.27
CA THR A 122 6.76 9.11 9.59
C THR A 122 5.72 8.83 10.69
N SER A 123 5.95 7.78 11.44
CA SER A 123 5.08 7.30 12.51
C SER A 123 5.89 6.73 13.67
N TYR A 124 5.25 6.03 14.59
CA TYR A 124 5.93 5.29 15.66
C TYR A 124 6.92 4.23 15.14
N LEU A 125 6.66 3.71 13.93
CA LEU A 125 7.43 2.60 13.34
C LEU A 125 8.34 3.06 12.20
N PHE A 126 8.06 4.22 11.62
CA PHE A 126 8.74 4.71 10.42
C PHE A 126 9.34 6.08 10.68
N ALA A 127 10.64 6.20 10.42
CA ALA A 127 11.35 7.47 10.43
C ALA A 127 11.60 7.96 9.01
N ALA A 128 11.77 9.27 8.85
CA ALA A 128 12.24 9.82 7.58
C ALA A 128 13.65 9.28 7.28
N SER A 129 13.89 8.88 6.04
CA SER A 129 15.21 8.38 5.63
C SER A 129 16.19 9.53 5.43
N ALA A 130 17.25 9.57 6.22
CA ALA A 130 18.38 10.44 6.02
C ALA A 130 19.26 10.03 4.81
N HIS A 131 19.05 8.82 4.26
CA HIS A 131 19.92 8.22 3.25
C HIS A 131 19.28 8.13 1.86
N GLN A 132 18.13 8.78 1.63
CA GLN A 132 17.47 8.75 0.32
C GLN A 132 18.39 9.25 -0.81
N ALA A 133 19.25 10.20 -0.55
CA ALA A 133 20.19 10.73 -1.55
C ALA A 133 21.18 9.66 -2.05
N LEU A 134 21.46 8.63 -1.28
CA LEU A 134 22.34 7.52 -1.66
C LEU A 134 21.58 6.44 -2.46
N ALA A 135 20.30 6.29 -2.24
CA ALA A 135 19.43 5.32 -2.91
C ALA A 135 18.82 5.92 -4.18
N LYS A 136 19.64 6.13 -5.21
CA LYS A 136 19.23 6.82 -6.45
C LYS A 136 18.23 6.06 -7.31
N GLY A 137 18.12 4.74 -7.16
CA GLY A 137 17.21 3.89 -7.94
C GLY A 137 15.96 3.45 -7.19
N GLU A 138 15.88 3.70 -5.88
CA GLU A 138 14.83 3.17 -5.02
C GLU A 138 14.33 4.23 -4.04
N GLU A 139 13.02 4.27 -3.84
CA GLU A 139 12.43 5.11 -2.79
C GLU A 139 12.41 4.34 -1.47
N ILE A 140 13.22 4.80 -0.50
CA ILE A 140 13.33 4.15 0.81
C ILE A 140 11.98 4.23 1.54
N GLY A 141 11.55 3.10 2.11
CA GLY A 141 10.25 2.95 2.79
C GLY A 141 9.18 2.29 1.92
N ARG A 142 9.44 2.05 0.64
CA ARG A 142 8.63 1.19 -0.21
C ARG A 142 9.00 -0.28 -0.03
N ARG A 143 8.11 -1.17 -0.47
CA ARG A 143 8.39 -2.60 -0.56
C ARG A 143 9.63 -2.82 -1.44
N PHE A 144 10.56 -3.59 -0.93
CA PHE A 144 11.75 -3.98 -1.68
C PHE A 144 11.37 -4.84 -2.89
N HIS A 145 11.83 -4.43 -4.08
CA HIS A 145 11.56 -5.13 -5.32
C HIS A 145 12.47 -6.35 -5.47
N SER A 146 11.89 -7.47 -5.88
CA SER A 146 12.70 -8.60 -6.34
C SER A 146 13.22 -8.31 -7.73
N ALA A 147 14.51 -8.61 -7.95
CA ALA A 147 15.16 -8.47 -9.25
C ALA A 147 15.88 -9.78 -9.59
N PRO A 148 16.08 -10.10 -10.89
CA PRO A 148 16.94 -11.20 -11.27
C PRO A 148 18.39 -10.90 -10.87
N VAL A 149 19.00 -11.83 -10.16
CA VAL A 149 20.40 -11.74 -9.71
C VAL A 149 21.15 -13.02 -10.05
N VAL A 150 22.46 -12.92 -10.10
CA VAL A 150 23.33 -14.09 -10.29
C VAL A 150 24.08 -14.35 -8.99
N ARG A 151 23.95 -15.55 -8.46
CA ARG A 151 24.71 -15.97 -7.28
C ARG A 151 26.15 -16.19 -7.68
N VAL A 152 27.07 -15.46 -7.06
CA VAL A 152 28.49 -15.44 -7.46
C VAL A 152 29.18 -16.81 -7.28
N SER A 153 28.78 -17.59 -6.28
CA SER A 153 29.40 -18.87 -5.94
C SER A 153 29.23 -19.98 -7.00
N ASP A 154 28.12 -19.95 -7.77
CA ASP A 154 27.78 -21.01 -8.74
C ASP A 154 27.18 -20.48 -10.05
N ALA A 155 27.22 -19.18 -10.26
CA ALA A 155 26.64 -18.47 -11.41
C ALA A 155 25.14 -18.77 -11.66
N LYS A 156 24.41 -19.23 -10.64
CA LYS A 156 22.99 -19.54 -10.77
C LYS A 156 22.14 -18.26 -10.81
N GLN A 157 21.29 -18.18 -11.83
CA GLN A 157 20.27 -17.11 -11.89
C GLN A 157 19.14 -17.38 -10.89
N MET A 158 18.79 -16.38 -10.11
CA MET A 158 17.80 -16.45 -9.05
C MET A 158 17.02 -15.14 -8.96
N GLN A 159 15.89 -15.17 -8.30
CA GLN A 159 15.19 -13.93 -7.87
C GLN A 159 15.73 -13.49 -6.52
N LEU A 160 16.06 -12.21 -6.38
CA LEU A 160 16.61 -11.65 -5.15
C LEU A 160 15.72 -11.92 -3.93
N GLY A 161 14.41 -11.86 -4.09
CA GLY A 161 13.45 -12.18 -3.02
C GLY A 161 13.62 -13.62 -2.49
N HIS A 162 13.95 -14.59 -3.34
CA HIS A 162 14.23 -15.96 -2.91
C HIS A 162 15.57 -16.09 -2.20
N VAL A 163 16.58 -15.35 -2.67
CA VAL A 163 17.93 -15.39 -2.05
C VAL A 163 17.93 -14.73 -0.68
N ALA A 164 17.24 -13.61 -0.56
CA ALA A 164 17.17 -12.86 0.70
C ALA A 164 16.21 -13.48 1.73
N GLU A 165 15.46 -14.54 1.33
CA GLU A 165 14.40 -15.12 2.16
C GLU A 165 13.48 -14.04 2.76
N ALA A 166 13.26 -12.98 1.99
CA ALA A 166 12.57 -11.78 2.46
C ALA A 166 11.17 -12.09 3.01
N ASP A 167 10.53 -13.14 2.48
CA ASP A 167 9.20 -13.56 2.92
C ASP A 167 9.21 -14.41 4.21
N ALA A 168 10.35 -14.97 4.60
CA ALA A 168 10.46 -15.89 5.72
C ALA A 168 11.05 -15.26 7.00
N ARG A 169 11.86 -14.23 6.88
CA ARG A 169 12.58 -13.61 8.02
C ARG A 169 11.86 -12.45 8.69
N TRP A 170 10.77 -11.98 8.13
CA TRP A 170 9.96 -10.87 8.68
C TRP A 170 8.66 -11.36 9.36
N ARG A 171 8.65 -12.60 9.81
CA ARG A 171 7.56 -13.16 10.59
C ARG A 171 7.79 -13.00 12.11
#